data_e5ee05b8d14119a1b19eb68a0d5d988e
#
_entry.id   e5ee05b8d14119a1b19eb68a0d5d988e
#
_cell.length_a   1.000
_cell.length_b   1.000
_cell.length_c   1.000
_cell.angle_alpha   90.00
_cell.angle_beta   90.00
_cell.angle_gamma   90.00
#
_symmetry.space_group_name_H-M   'P 1'
#
loop_
_entity.id
_entity.type
_entity.pdbx_description
1 polymer ?
#
loop_
_entity_poly.entity_id
_entity_poly.type
_entity_poly.pdbx_seq_one_letter_code
_entity_poly.pdbx_strand_id
1 'polypeptide(L)'
;GLSPEGQKATLANTLSLTDEDKAAVKEGNYKVAICMHQMDNDVNVMKVNTIKKILGDLGVEIIAVTDGQSSVEQMTTNLETVIAMKPNAIISIAYDVNAMVGIFEKVRDAGIKLVFFECAPTGFVSGQDYYALVSTDYYGSGCFAAEYMAYLLNYEGTVAMVYYDADVWTCNERDDAFRKVMDKYPNIKIVSEQGFADVSQAGTCADAILAQYPDVDGIYATWDVPAEEVMASASAVGRNDLIITTVDLGDNAARVIAEDGMIKAVGAARSYEDGEAIAYATVYSLLDKELTDRYVATPTQGVAREN
;
A
#
# COMPACT_ATOMS: atom_id res chain seq x y z
N GLY A 1 -4.07 2.44 11.19
CA GLY A 1 -4.23 3.73 10.50
C GLY A 1 -5.68 4.16 10.34
N LEU A 2 -5.87 5.28 9.72
CA LEU A 2 -7.19 5.80 9.34
C LEU A 2 -7.27 5.84 7.80
N SER A 3 -8.49 5.81 7.24
CA SER A 3 -8.68 6.06 5.81
C SER A 3 -8.28 7.49 5.43
N PRO A 4 -8.16 7.82 4.13
CA PRO A 4 -8.01 9.21 3.69
C PRO A 4 -9.09 10.17 4.21
N GLU A 5 -10.29 9.64 4.51
CA GLU A 5 -11.42 10.40 5.05
C GLU A 5 -11.48 10.34 6.60
N GLY A 6 -10.46 9.80 7.27
CA GLY A 6 -10.39 9.70 8.72
C GLY A 6 -11.25 8.58 9.35
N GLN A 7 -11.70 7.61 8.56
CA GLN A 7 -12.45 6.46 9.07
C GLN A 7 -11.53 5.43 9.73
N LYS A 8 -12.02 4.74 10.75
CA LYS A 8 -11.34 3.59 11.33
C LYS A 8 -11.34 2.42 10.35
N ALA A 9 -10.32 1.58 10.46
CA ALA A 9 -10.22 0.38 9.65
C ALA A 9 -11.06 -0.76 10.21
N THR A 10 -11.82 -1.43 9.34
CA THR A 10 -12.20 -2.84 9.53
C THR A 10 -10.98 -3.70 9.22
N LEU A 11 -10.61 -4.60 10.13
CA LEU A 11 -9.51 -5.52 9.86
C LEU A 11 -9.93 -6.56 8.81
N ALA A 12 -9.14 -6.73 7.77
CA ALA A 12 -9.43 -7.64 6.66
C ALA A 12 -9.74 -9.08 7.11
N ASN A 13 -9.05 -9.58 8.13
CA ASN A 13 -9.27 -10.92 8.68
C ASN A 13 -10.61 -11.10 9.41
N THR A 14 -11.39 -10.04 9.59
CA THR A 14 -12.77 -10.13 10.10
C THR A 14 -13.81 -10.30 8.99
N LEU A 15 -13.42 -10.08 7.73
CA LEU A 15 -14.28 -10.37 6.59
C LEU A 15 -14.40 -11.88 6.41
N SER A 16 -15.62 -12.36 6.25
CA SER A 16 -15.89 -13.79 6.03
C SER A 16 -17.15 -13.97 5.19
N LEU A 17 -17.17 -14.99 4.35
CA LEU A 17 -18.33 -15.35 3.56
C LEU A 17 -19.00 -16.57 4.16
N THR A 18 -20.28 -16.44 4.51
CA THR A 18 -21.10 -17.58 4.90
C THR A 18 -21.40 -18.48 3.71
N ASP A 19 -21.90 -19.69 3.93
CA ASP A 19 -22.29 -20.57 2.82
C ASP A 19 -23.50 -20.01 2.05
N GLU A 20 -24.36 -19.23 2.74
CA GLU A 20 -25.44 -18.48 2.09
C GLU A 20 -24.90 -17.39 1.17
N ASP A 21 -23.86 -16.63 1.60
CA ASP A 21 -23.21 -15.63 0.76
C ASP A 21 -22.62 -16.27 -0.51
N LYS A 22 -21.92 -17.39 -0.36
CA LYS A 22 -21.32 -18.12 -1.48
C LYS A 22 -22.37 -18.62 -2.46
N ALA A 23 -23.48 -19.16 -1.95
CA ALA A 23 -24.61 -19.60 -2.77
C ALA A 23 -25.25 -18.42 -3.52
N ALA A 24 -25.54 -17.32 -2.82
CA ALA A 24 -26.16 -16.13 -3.39
C ALA A 24 -25.31 -15.50 -4.50
N VAL A 25 -23.99 -15.40 -4.30
CA VAL A 25 -23.08 -14.90 -5.32
C VAL A 25 -23.08 -15.78 -6.56
N LYS A 26 -23.04 -17.09 -6.37
CA LYS A 26 -23.04 -18.06 -7.48
C LYS A 26 -24.33 -18.00 -8.31
N GLU A 27 -25.47 -17.82 -7.65
CA GLU A 27 -26.78 -17.70 -8.31
C GLU A 27 -26.93 -16.35 -9.04
N GLY A 28 -26.25 -15.31 -8.57
CA GLY A 28 -26.35 -13.95 -9.12
C GLY A 28 -25.75 -13.77 -10.51
N ASN A 29 -24.93 -14.71 -11.00
CA ASN A 29 -24.25 -14.63 -12.31
C ASN A 29 -23.54 -13.28 -12.51
N TYR A 30 -22.82 -12.82 -11.51
CA TYR A 30 -22.18 -11.51 -11.51
C TYR A 30 -20.97 -11.46 -12.43
N LYS A 31 -20.76 -10.28 -13.01
CA LYS A 31 -19.62 -9.93 -13.87
C LYS A 31 -18.79 -8.84 -13.19
N VAL A 32 -17.50 -9.06 -13.09
CA VAL A 32 -16.56 -8.14 -12.46
C VAL A 32 -15.40 -7.84 -13.40
N ALA A 33 -14.92 -6.61 -13.41
CA ALA A 33 -13.69 -6.24 -14.09
C ALA A 33 -12.64 -5.77 -13.07
N ILE A 34 -11.37 -5.98 -13.39
CA ILE A 34 -10.22 -5.56 -12.59
C ILE A 34 -9.41 -4.58 -13.45
N CYS A 35 -9.30 -3.32 -13.01
CA CYS A 35 -8.58 -2.28 -13.73
C CYS A 35 -7.38 -1.82 -12.90
N MET A 36 -6.20 -2.37 -13.23
CA MET A 36 -4.95 -2.10 -12.53
C MET A 36 -4.23 -0.89 -13.13
N HIS A 37 -3.49 -0.16 -12.29
CA HIS A 37 -2.61 0.92 -12.75
C HIS A 37 -1.35 0.37 -13.44
N GLN A 38 -0.85 -0.79 -12.98
CA GLN A 38 0.30 -1.48 -13.57
C GLN A 38 0.27 -2.98 -13.21
N MET A 39 0.87 -3.81 -14.07
CA MET A 39 0.95 -5.27 -13.93
C MET A 39 2.39 -5.80 -14.12
N ASP A 40 3.38 -4.94 -13.96
CA ASP A 40 4.80 -5.22 -14.22
C ASP A 40 5.57 -5.71 -12.97
N ASN A 41 4.89 -5.89 -11.83
CA ASN A 41 5.50 -6.40 -10.60
C ASN A 41 4.72 -7.56 -9.98
N ASP A 42 5.42 -8.41 -9.24
CA ASP A 42 4.87 -9.63 -8.65
C ASP A 42 3.79 -9.36 -7.60
N VAL A 43 3.86 -8.24 -6.87
CA VAL A 43 2.87 -7.84 -5.87
C VAL A 43 1.49 -7.66 -6.51
N ASN A 44 1.42 -6.88 -7.59
CA ASN A 44 0.18 -6.64 -8.32
C ASN A 44 -0.32 -7.90 -9.02
N VAL A 45 0.59 -8.68 -9.62
CA VAL A 45 0.26 -9.96 -10.27
C VAL A 45 -0.33 -10.93 -9.26
N MET A 46 0.27 -11.07 -8.08
CA MET A 46 -0.24 -11.94 -7.01
C MET A 46 -1.60 -11.47 -6.51
N LYS A 47 -1.79 -10.18 -6.26
CA LYS A 47 -3.06 -9.57 -5.86
C LYS A 47 -4.17 -9.91 -6.87
N VAL A 48 -3.95 -9.65 -8.16
CA VAL A 48 -4.91 -9.94 -9.24
C VAL A 48 -5.20 -11.44 -9.36
N ASN A 49 -4.19 -12.30 -9.29
CA ASN A 49 -4.38 -13.75 -9.37
C ASN A 49 -5.21 -14.28 -8.18
N THR A 50 -4.99 -13.74 -6.97
CA THR A 50 -5.79 -14.09 -5.79
C THR A 50 -7.24 -13.66 -5.96
N ILE A 51 -7.49 -12.42 -6.39
CA ILE A 51 -8.86 -11.93 -6.68
C ILE A 51 -9.54 -12.82 -7.71
N LYS A 52 -8.88 -13.11 -8.85
CA LYS A 52 -9.43 -13.97 -9.91
C LYS A 52 -9.75 -15.36 -9.40
N LYS A 53 -8.86 -15.94 -8.62
CA LYS A 53 -9.07 -17.28 -8.05
C LYS A 53 -10.29 -17.30 -7.14
N ILE A 54 -10.37 -16.39 -6.17
CA ILE A 54 -11.44 -16.38 -5.16
C ILE A 54 -12.78 -16.07 -5.82
N LEU A 55 -12.88 -15.03 -6.65
CA LEU A 55 -14.11 -14.68 -7.34
C LEU A 55 -14.55 -15.77 -8.33
N GLY A 56 -13.60 -16.37 -9.05
CA GLY A 56 -13.87 -17.49 -9.97
C GLY A 56 -14.39 -18.75 -9.24
N ASP A 57 -13.79 -19.12 -8.10
CA ASP A 57 -14.25 -20.23 -7.27
C ASP A 57 -15.69 -20.01 -6.73
N LEU A 58 -16.07 -18.74 -6.56
CA LEU A 58 -17.42 -18.31 -6.18
C LEU A 58 -18.40 -18.19 -7.37
N GLY A 59 -17.96 -18.47 -8.60
CA GLY A 59 -18.80 -18.40 -9.79
C GLY A 59 -18.99 -17.00 -10.37
N VAL A 60 -18.19 -16.02 -9.95
CA VAL A 60 -18.17 -14.68 -10.54
C VAL A 60 -17.34 -14.67 -11.82
N GLU A 61 -17.91 -14.14 -12.90
CA GLU A 61 -17.21 -14.01 -14.19
C GLU A 61 -16.29 -12.79 -14.18
N ILE A 62 -14.99 -12.99 -14.35
CA ILE A 62 -14.03 -11.89 -14.57
C ILE A 62 -14.00 -11.57 -16.06
N ILE A 63 -14.71 -10.52 -16.48
CA ILE A 63 -14.89 -10.17 -17.89
C ILE A 63 -13.75 -9.36 -18.49
N ALA A 64 -12.93 -8.71 -17.65
CA ALA A 64 -11.75 -7.98 -18.06
C ALA A 64 -10.73 -7.89 -16.94
N VAL A 65 -9.45 -7.94 -17.30
CA VAL A 65 -8.32 -7.50 -16.49
C VAL A 65 -7.51 -6.56 -17.37
N THR A 66 -7.36 -5.30 -16.95
CA THR A 66 -6.64 -4.30 -17.74
C THR A 66 -5.40 -3.80 -17.01
N ASP A 67 -4.40 -3.42 -17.79
CA ASP A 67 -3.17 -2.80 -17.33
C ASP A 67 -3.13 -1.32 -17.76
N GLY A 68 -3.01 -0.42 -16.82
CA GLY A 68 -2.91 1.02 -17.04
C GLY A 68 -1.51 1.48 -17.43
N GLN A 69 -0.49 0.61 -17.35
CA GLN A 69 0.90 0.92 -17.70
C GLN A 69 1.41 2.20 -17.02
N SER A 70 1.02 2.44 -15.77
CA SER A 70 1.32 3.65 -14.99
C SER A 70 0.92 4.97 -15.70
N SER A 71 -0.15 4.93 -16.51
CA SER A 71 -0.66 6.06 -17.29
C SER A 71 -2.13 6.32 -16.97
N VAL A 72 -2.44 7.55 -16.52
CA VAL A 72 -3.82 8.02 -16.30
C VAL A 72 -4.65 7.94 -17.58
N GLU A 73 -4.06 8.29 -18.73
CA GLU A 73 -4.73 8.24 -20.03
C GLU A 73 -5.11 6.79 -20.41
N GLN A 74 -4.16 5.85 -20.24
CA GLN A 74 -4.41 4.43 -20.52
C GLN A 74 -5.47 3.86 -19.56
N MET A 75 -5.40 4.18 -18.26
CA MET A 75 -6.41 3.76 -17.29
C MET A 75 -7.79 4.31 -17.63
N THR A 76 -7.88 5.58 -18.04
CA THR A 76 -9.14 6.21 -18.47
C THR A 76 -9.74 5.48 -19.67
N THR A 77 -8.93 5.19 -20.68
CA THR A 77 -9.34 4.44 -21.88
C THR A 77 -9.82 3.02 -21.54
N ASN A 78 -9.09 2.34 -20.66
CA ASN A 78 -9.45 1.01 -20.19
C ASN A 78 -10.79 1.03 -19.44
N LEU A 79 -10.99 1.99 -18.53
CA LEU A 79 -12.23 2.14 -17.77
C LEU A 79 -13.42 2.47 -18.70
N GLU A 80 -13.27 3.35 -19.70
CA GLU A 80 -14.32 3.62 -20.68
C GLU A 80 -14.74 2.35 -21.45
N THR A 81 -13.75 1.53 -21.82
CA THR A 81 -14.02 0.24 -22.48
C THR A 81 -14.77 -0.71 -21.55
N VAL A 82 -14.34 -0.80 -20.30
CA VAL A 82 -14.95 -1.69 -19.30
C VAL A 82 -16.39 -1.23 -18.94
N ILE A 83 -16.64 0.08 -18.83
CA ILE A 83 -18.00 0.62 -18.60
C ILE A 83 -18.95 0.13 -19.71
N ALA A 84 -18.49 0.15 -20.97
CA ALA A 84 -19.31 -0.33 -22.11
C ALA A 84 -19.65 -1.83 -22.03
N MET A 85 -18.84 -2.63 -21.31
CA MET A 85 -19.09 -4.05 -21.07
C MET A 85 -20.12 -4.31 -19.97
N LYS A 86 -20.53 -3.26 -19.23
CA LYS A 86 -21.55 -3.29 -18.17
C LYS A 86 -21.30 -4.35 -17.09
N PRO A 87 -20.14 -4.36 -16.41
CA PRO A 87 -19.93 -5.23 -15.26
C PRO A 87 -20.86 -4.84 -14.09
N ASN A 88 -21.07 -5.74 -13.14
CA ASN A 88 -21.77 -5.42 -11.89
C ASN A 88 -20.88 -4.66 -10.94
N ALA A 89 -19.56 -4.93 -10.94
CA ALA A 89 -18.59 -4.20 -10.16
C ALA A 89 -17.25 -4.03 -10.91
N ILE A 90 -16.53 -2.97 -10.58
CA ILE A 90 -15.14 -2.73 -10.99
C ILE A 90 -14.27 -2.67 -9.74
N ILE A 91 -13.17 -3.42 -9.75
CA ILE A 91 -12.08 -3.31 -8.79
C ILE A 91 -11.01 -2.45 -9.44
N SER A 92 -10.61 -1.35 -8.79
CA SER A 92 -9.63 -0.42 -9.37
C SER A 92 -8.91 0.40 -8.30
N ILE A 93 -8.00 1.22 -8.74
CA ILE A 93 -7.26 2.23 -7.96
C ILE A 93 -7.37 3.57 -8.66
N ALA A 94 -7.49 4.64 -7.91
CA ALA A 94 -7.30 5.99 -8.44
C ALA A 94 -5.80 6.33 -8.44
N TYR A 95 -5.09 5.92 -9.50
CA TYR A 95 -3.63 6.11 -9.63
C TYR A 95 -3.21 7.58 -9.51
N ASP A 96 -4.02 8.48 -10.06
CA ASP A 96 -4.00 9.91 -9.74
C ASP A 96 -5.38 10.29 -9.19
N VAL A 97 -5.42 10.57 -7.89
CA VAL A 97 -6.67 10.80 -7.15
C VAL A 97 -7.46 12.02 -7.65
N ASN A 98 -6.81 12.98 -8.29
CA ASN A 98 -7.44 14.19 -8.82
C ASN A 98 -7.81 14.03 -10.31
N ALA A 99 -6.87 13.56 -11.12
CA ALA A 99 -7.07 13.46 -12.57
C ALA A 99 -8.12 12.40 -12.95
N MET A 100 -8.30 11.36 -12.11
CA MET A 100 -9.22 10.26 -12.40
C MET A 100 -10.64 10.45 -11.84
N VAL A 101 -10.95 11.56 -11.17
CA VAL A 101 -12.29 11.83 -10.64
C VAL A 101 -13.37 11.64 -11.71
N GLY A 102 -13.22 12.32 -12.86
CA GLY A 102 -14.24 12.31 -13.91
C GLY A 102 -14.53 10.95 -14.55
N ILE A 103 -13.53 10.06 -14.63
CA ILE A 103 -13.77 8.70 -15.16
C ILE A 103 -14.49 7.82 -14.13
N PHE A 104 -14.14 7.93 -12.85
CA PHE A 104 -14.84 7.17 -11.81
C PHE A 104 -16.27 7.70 -11.55
N GLU A 105 -16.54 9.00 -11.76
CA GLU A 105 -17.91 9.51 -11.81
C GLU A 105 -18.73 8.81 -12.91
N LYS A 106 -18.17 8.61 -14.10
CA LYS A 106 -18.85 7.86 -15.16
C LYS A 106 -19.15 6.40 -14.76
N VAL A 107 -18.23 5.74 -14.03
CA VAL A 107 -18.46 4.39 -13.51
C VAL A 107 -19.62 4.39 -12.52
N ARG A 108 -19.60 5.30 -11.53
CA ARG A 108 -20.68 5.47 -10.54
C ARG A 108 -22.02 5.74 -11.20
N ASP A 109 -22.06 6.71 -12.12
CA ASP A 109 -23.28 7.15 -12.79
C ASP A 109 -23.85 6.08 -13.73
N ALA A 110 -23.03 5.14 -14.19
CA ALA A 110 -23.46 3.94 -14.88
C ALA A 110 -24.07 2.88 -13.95
N GLY A 111 -24.11 3.12 -12.64
CA GLY A 111 -24.63 2.18 -11.63
C GLY A 111 -23.72 0.98 -11.38
N ILE A 112 -22.46 1.06 -11.77
CA ILE A 112 -21.46 0.01 -11.55
C ILE A 112 -20.85 0.19 -10.16
N LYS A 113 -20.83 -0.88 -9.37
CA LYS A 113 -20.26 -0.85 -8.01
C LYS A 113 -18.74 -0.72 -8.08
N LEU A 114 -18.17 0.09 -7.21
CA LEU A 114 -16.74 0.35 -7.13
C LEU A 114 -16.17 -0.21 -5.82
N VAL A 115 -15.11 -1.00 -5.94
CA VAL A 115 -14.24 -1.36 -4.83
C VAL A 115 -12.84 -0.86 -5.18
N PHE A 116 -12.36 0.07 -4.38
CA PHE A 116 -11.00 0.58 -4.54
C PHE A 116 -10.00 -0.19 -3.70
N PHE A 117 -8.79 -0.28 -4.19
CA PHE A 117 -7.63 -0.63 -3.38
C PHE A 117 -6.64 0.53 -3.34
N GLU A 118 -5.96 0.68 -2.21
CA GLU A 118 -4.96 1.71 -1.89
C GLU A 118 -5.49 3.15 -1.96
N CYS A 119 -6.01 3.62 -3.11
CA CYS A 119 -6.46 5.00 -3.28
C CYS A 119 -7.82 5.09 -3.95
N ALA A 120 -8.67 5.99 -3.44
CA ALA A 120 -9.94 6.42 -4.04
C ALA A 120 -9.83 7.85 -4.60
N PRO A 121 -10.67 8.27 -5.57
CA PRO A 121 -10.63 9.62 -6.12
C PRO A 121 -10.95 10.69 -5.08
N THR A 122 -10.33 11.84 -5.20
CA THR A 122 -10.60 13.00 -4.35
C THR A 122 -12.09 13.36 -4.37
N GLY A 123 -12.66 13.55 -3.18
CA GLY A 123 -14.06 13.92 -3.00
C GLY A 123 -15.05 12.75 -3.08
N PHE A 124 -14.62 11.53 -3.39
CA PHE A 124 -15.48 10.35 -3.31
C PHE A 124 -15.71 9.95 -1.86
N VAL A 125 -16.95 9.59 -1.54
CA VAL A 125 -17.39 9.22 -0.19
C VAL A 125 -17.75 7.73 -0.17
N SER A 126 -17.13 6.98 0.74
CA SER A 126 -17.43 5.55 0.91
C SER A 126 -18.89 5.34 1.32
N GLY A 127 -19.52 4.31 0.75
CA GLY A 127 -20.95 4.04 0.93
C GLY A 127 -21.88 4.91 0.10
N GLN A 128 -21.39 5.94 -0.60
CA GLN A 128 -22.15 6.76 -1.54
C GLN A 128 -21.61 6.58 -2.97
N ASP A 129 -20.33 6.89 -3.18
CA ASP A 129 -19.71 6.87 -4.51
C ASP A 129 -18.98 5.55 -4.77
N TYR A 130 -18.53 4.86 -3.74
CA TYR A 130 -17.90 3.54 -3.83
C TYR A 130 -18.27 2.67 -2.63
N TYR A 131 -18.08 1.35 -2.77
CA TYR A 131 -18.48 0.41 -1.72
C TYR A 131 -17.45 0.33 -0.60
N ALA A 132 -16.19 0.09 -0.89
CA ALA A 132 -15.12 -0.04 0.09
C ALA A 132 -13.77 0.36 -0.51
N LEU A 133 -12.87 0.81 0.35
CA LEU A 133 -11.44 0.98 0.10
C LEU A 133 -10.69 -0.10 0.87
N VAL A 134 -9.91 -0.92 0.17
CA VAL A 134 -9.05 -1.97 0.77
C VAL A 134 -7.59 -1.55 0.62
N SER A 135 -6.83 -1.55 1.70
CA SER A 135 -5.42 -1.16 1.67
C SER A 135 -4.60 -1.93 2.70
N THR A 136 -3.31 -2.06 2.47
CA THR A 136 -2.36 -2.43 3.53
C THR A 136 -2.45 -1.42 4.68
N ASP A 137 -2.27 -1.88 5.93
CA ASP A 137 -2.10 -0.98 7.08
C ASP A 137 -0.72 -0.31 7.02
N TYR A 138 -0.58 0.71 6.18
CA TYR A 138 0.68 1.46 6.02
C TYR A 138 1.12 2.16 7.30
N TYR A 139 0.18 2.58 8.15
CA TYR A 139 0.51 3.08 9.48
C TYR A 139 1.19 1.99 10.33
N GLY A 140 0.65 0.76 10.32
CA GLY A 140 1.25 -0.40 10.96
C GLY A 140 2.64 -0.74 10.40
N SER A 141 2.84 -0.58 9.06
CA SER A 141 4.15 -0.78 8.42
C SER A 141 5.20 0.20 8.94
N GLY A 142 4.86 1.49 9.02
CA GLY A 142 5.73 2.52 9.59
C GLY A 142 6.00 2.30 11.09
N CYS A 143 4.98 1.87 11.85
CA CYS A 143 5.16 1.50 13.26
C CYS A 143 6.18 0.36 13.40
N PHE A 144 6.07 -0.69 12.60
CA PHE A 144 7.02 -1.81 12.66
C PHE A 144 8.44 -1.36 12.34
N ALA A 145 8.64 -0.59 11.26
CA ALA A 145 9.95 -0.09 10.87
C ALA A 145 10.60 0.74 11.99
N ALA A 146 9.80 1.59 12.66
CA ALA A 146 10.24 2.42 13.76
C ALA A 146 10.56 1.62 15.03
N GLU A 147 9.65 0.73 15.47
CA GLU A 147 9.85 -0.08 16.67
C GLU A 147 11.08 -0.99 16.52
N TYR A 148 11.30 -1.56 15.32
CA TYR A 148 12.45 -2.41 15.07
C TYR A 148 13.76 -1.60 15.05
N MET A 149 13.77 -0.40 14.47
CA MET A 149 14.92 0.50 14.55
C MET A 149 15.24 0.86 16.01
N ALA A 150 14.22 1.26 16.78
CA ALA A 150 14.40 1.58 18.21
C ALA A 150 14.97 0.39 19.00
N TYR A 151 14.49 -0.82 18.72
CA TYR A 151 15.01 -2.06 19.32
C TYR A 151 16.49 -2.29 18.98
N LEU A 152 16.89 -2.15 17.73
CA LEU A 152 18.29 -2.32 17.30
C LEU A 152 19.22 -1.28 17.90
N LEU A 153 18.72 -0.06 18.16
CA LEU A 153 19.44 1.02 18.82
C LEU A 153 19.45 0.89 20.35
N ASN A 154 18.89 -0.17 20.92
CA ASN A 154 18.69 -0.31 22.35
C ASN A 154 17.97 0.92 22.97
N TYR A 155 17.05 1.53 22.21
CA TYR A 155 16.22 2.69 22.56
C TYR A 155 16.98 3.97 22.87
N GLU A 156 18.18 4.13 22.31
CA GLU A 156 19.04 5.32 22.47
C GLU A 156 19.84 5.58 21.18
N GLY A 157 19.88 6.83 20.71
CA GLY A 157 20.68 7.21 19.54
C GLY A 157 20.07 8.30 18.69
N THR A 158 20.58 8.42 17.47
CA THR A 158 20.15 9.39 16.48
C THR A 158 19.67 8.70 15.21
N VAL A 159 18.54 9.16 14.70
CA VAL A 159 17.97 8.65 13.45
C VAL A 159 17.65 9.79 12.49
N ALA A 160 17.57 9.47 11.21
CA ALA A 160 17.10 10.40 10.20
C ALA A 160 16.04 9.75 9.30
N MET A 161 15.38 10.56 8.50
CA MET A 161 14.35 10.11 7.57
C MET A 161 14.63 10.58 6.14
N VAL A 162 14.44 9.68 5.19
CA VAL A 162 14.34 9.98 3.75
C VAL A 162 12.91 9.66 3.34
N TYR A 163 12.10 10.69 3.09
CA TYR A 163 10.67 10.57 2.87
C TYR A 163 10.22 11.12 1.51
N TYR A 164 9.03 10.73 1.07
CA TYR A 164 8.46 11.24 -0.19
C TYR A 164 7.73 12.56 0.06
N ASP A 165 8.23 13.66 -0.51
CA ASP A 165 7.69 15.01 -0.34
C ASP A 165 6.55 15.28 -1.33
N ALA A 166 5.48 14.49 -1.21
CA ALA A 166 4.24 14.67 -1.96
C ALA A 166 3.05 14.25 -1.08
N ASP A 167 1.88 14.81 -1.37
CA ASP A 167 0.65 14.48 -0.63
C ASP A 167 0.08 13.13 -1.11
N VAL A 168 0.78 12.06 -0.75
CA VAL A 168 0.36 10.68 -1.01
C VAL A 168 0.00 10.01 0.31
N TRP A 169 -1.29 9.77 0.52
CA TRP A 169 -1.82 9.27 1.78
C TRP A 169 -1.08 8.04 2.32
N THR A 170 -0.79 7.04 1.48
CA THR A 170 -0.09 5.81 1.91
C THR A 170 1.34 6.08 2.41
N CYS A 171 2.05 7.02 1.79
CA CYS A 171 3.37 7.45 2.25
C CYS A 171 3.27 8.26 3.53
N ASN A 172 2.31 9.20 3.60
CA ASN A 172 2.10 10.02 4.78
C ASN A 172 1.80 9.18 6.03
N GLU A 173 0.94 8.15 5.90
CA GLU A 173 0.58 7.25 7.01
C GLU A 173 1.81 6.54 7.60
N ARG A 174 2.68 5.96 6.78
CA ARG A 174 3.85 5.22 7.26
C ARG A 174 4.93 6.14 7.82
N ASP A 175 5.15 7.29 7.19
CA ASP A 175 6.14 8.28 7.63
C ASP A 175 5.71 8.94 8.95
N ASP A 176 4.42 9.28 9.10
CA ASP A 176 3.85 9.79 10.34
C ASP A 176 3.87 8.75 11.46
N ALA A 177 3.65 7.49 11.14
CA ALA A 177 3.76 6.40 12.11
C ALA A 177 5.19 6.29 12.64
N PHE A 178 6.20 6.38 11.76
CA PHE A 178 7.59 6.36 12.16
C PHE A 178 7.91 7.51 13.15
N ARG A 179 7.52 8.75 12.82
CA ARG A 179 7.70 9.92 13.69
C ARG A 179 7.05 9.70 15.07
N LYS A 180 5.77 9.32 15.08
CA LYS A 180 5.01 9.12 16.33
C LYS A 180 5.54 7.98 17.20
N VAL A 181 6.12 6.96 16.60
CA VAL A 181 6.78 5.90 17.38
C VAL A 181 8.08 6.42 17.98
N MET A 182 8.91 7.10 17.21
CA MET A 182 10.16 7.68 17.72
C MET A 182 9.92 8.66 18.87
N ASP A 183 8.84 9.44 18.83
CA ASP A 183 8.45 10.36 19.90
C ASP A 183 8.19 9.66 21.25
N LYS A 184 7.93 8.36 21.26
CA LYS A 184 7.77 7.59 22.51
C LYS A 184 9.10 7.29 23.20
N TYR A 185 10.21 7.41 22.50
CA TYR A 185 11.56 7.07 22.97
C TYR A 185 12.39 8.33 23.23
N PRO A 186 12.43 8.86 24.46
CA PRO A 186 13.04 10.16 24.77
C PRO A 186 14.55 10.22 24.50
N ASN A 187 15.20 9.06 24.42
CA ASN A 187 16.64 8.98 24.16
C ASN A 187 16.96 8.76 22.66
N ILE A 188 15.95 8.63 21.79
CA ILE A 188 16.13 8.61 20.34
C ILE A 188 15.76 10.00 19.81
N LYS A 189 16.58 10.54 18.90
CA LYS A 189 16.32 11.84 18.28
C LYS A 189 16.28 11.71 16.76
N ILE A 190 15.22 12.20 16.13
CA ILE A 190 15.22 12.44 14.69
C ILE A 190 16.02 13.73 14.46
N VAL A 191 17.22 13.59 13.91
CA VAL A 191 18.16 14.72 13.72
C VAL A 191 18.03 15.38 12.35
N SER A 192 17.47 14.69 11.37
CA SER A 192 17.23 15.21 10.02
C SER A 192 16.07 14.49 9.34
N GLU A 193 15.33 15.24 8.56
CA GLU A 193 14.31 14.73 7.64
C GLU A 193 14.55 15.37 6.27
N GLN A 194 14.77 14.54 5.24
CA GLN A 194 15.02 14.99 3.87
C GLN A 194 13.96 14.41 2.96
N GLY A 195 13.21 15.29 2.28
CA GLY A 195 12.17 14.92 1.34
C GLY A 195 12.67 14.91 -0.10
N PHE A 196 12.22 13.94 -0.88
CA PHE A 196 12.44 13.87 -2.32
C PHE A 196 11.11 13.89 -3.08
N ALA A 197 11.08 14.54 -4.24
CA ALA A 197 9.93 14.54 -5.14
C ALA A 197 10.07 13.51 -6.27
N ASP A 198 11.30 13.11 -6.59
CA ASP A 198 11.65 12.07 -7.56
C ASP A 198 12.57 11.06 -6.89
N VAL A 199 12.27 9.78 -7.04
CA VAL A 199 13.00 8.69 -6.37
C VAL A 199 14.50 8.71 -6.65
N SER A 200 14.91 9.18 -7.82
CA SER A 200 16.34 9.38 -8.17
C SER A 200 17.08 10.38 -7.27
N GLN A 201 16.37 11.19 -6.49
CA GLN A 201 16.93 12.16 -5.56
C GLN A 201 17.16 11.57 -4.15
N ALA A 202 16.66 10.36 -3.86
CA ALA A 202 16.76 9.75 -2.54
C ALA A 202 18.22 9.59 -2.07
N GLY A 203 19.13 9.21 -2.97
CA GLY A 203 20.57 9.18 -2.70
C GLY A 203 21.14 10.56 -2.32
N THR A 204 20.73 11.63 -3.02
CA THR A 204 21.14 12.99 -2.67
C THR A 204 20.65 13.41 -1.27
N CYS A 205 19.44 13.00 -0.90
CA CYS A 205 18.91 13.22 0.45
C CYS A 205 19.75 12.50 1.51
N ALA A 206 20.11 11.23 1.23
CA ALA A 206 21.00 10.47 2.11
C ALA A 206 22.40 11.08 2.24
N ASP A 207 23.00 11.52 1.14
CA ASP A 207 24.29 12.22 1.14
C ASP A 207 24.26 13.47 1.99
N ALA A 208 23.19 14.27 1.92
CA ALA A 208 23.02 15.47 2.75
C ALA A 208 22.92 15.14 4.25
N ILE A 209 22.19 14.07 4.61
CA ILE A 209 22.10 13.57 5.99
C ILE A 209 23.47 13.14 6.49
N LEU A 210 24.17 12.28 5.75
CA LEU A 210 25.47 11.73 6.14
C LEU A 210 26.57 12.79 6.21
N ALA A 211 26.51 13.83 5.37
CA ALA A 211 27.44 14.94 5.45
C ALA A 211 27.21 15.82 6.69
N GLN A 212 25.96 16.04 7.08
CA GLN A 212 25.61 16.87 8.23
C GLN A 212 25.68 16.12 9.54
N TYR A 213 25.35 14.84 9.55
CA TYR A 213 25.32 13.95 10.71
C TYR A 213 26.13 12.66 10.40
N PRO A 214 27.48 12.74 10.35
CA PRO A 214 28.31 11.61 9.94
C PRO A 214 28.19 10.39 10.87
N ASP A 215 27.78 10.62 12.12
CA ASP A 215 27.64 9.59 13.15
C ASP A 215 26.17 9.18 13.38
N VAL A 216 25.25 9.49 12.47
CA VAL A 216 23.84 9.06 12.58
C VAL A 216 23.76 7.54 12.67
N ASP A 217 22.99 7.02 13.62
CA ASP A 217 22.93 5.58 13.91
C ASP A 217 21.98 4.82 12.97
N GLY A 218 20.90 5.46 12.54
CA GLY A 218 19.94 4.84 11.64
C GLY A 218 19.26 5.82 10.68
N ILE A 219 18.82 5.30 9.54
CA ILE A 219 18.00 6.04 8.58
C ILE A 219 16.77 5.20 8.21
N TYR A 220 15.59 5.79 8.38
CA TYR A 220 14.36 5.29 7.83
C TYR A 220 14.20 5.81 6.40
N ALA A 221 13.84 4.94 5.47
CA ALA A 221 13.43 5.32 4.13
C ALA A 221 11.99 4.85 3.86
N THR A 222 11.22 5.70 3.21
CA THR A 222 9.76 5.54 3.09
C THR A 222 9.31 4.28 2.32
N TRP A 223 10.14 3.72 1.41
CA TRP A 223 10.00 2.36 0.84
C TRP A 223 11.36 1.80 0.43
N ASP A 224 11.38 0.58 -0.07
CA ASP A 224 12.60 -0.20 -0.32
C ASP A 224 13.54 0.41 -1.37
N VAL A 225 13.05 1.00 -2.46
CA VAL A 225 13.90 1.60 -3.50
C VAL A 225 14.69 2.81 -2.94
N PRO A 226 14.09 3.82 -2.26
CA PRO A 226 14.86 4.82 -1.53
C PRO A 226 15.82 4.25 -0.49
N ALA A 227 15.47 3.13 0.18
CA ALA A 227 16.37 2.50 1.15
C ALA A 227 17.63 1.93 0.50
N GLU A 228 17.53 1.41 -0.73
CA GLU A 228 18.68 0.97 -1.52
C GLU A 228 19.60 2.15 -1.89
N GLU A 229 19.04 3.31 -2.22
CA GLU A 229 19.81 4.53 -2.46
C GLU A 229 20.51 5.04 -1.19
N VAL A 230 19.83 5.00 -0.04
CA VAL A 230 20.43 5.29 1.28
C VAL A 230 21.59 4.35 1.56
N MET A 231 21.42 3.05 1.29
CA MET A 231 22.46 2.04 1.47
C MET A 231 23.68 2.31 0.57
N ALA A 232 23.44 2.70 -0.69
CA ALA A 232 24.52 3.04 -1.63
C ALA A 232 25.30 4.27 -1.16
N SER A 233 24.63 5.33 -0.73
CA SER A 233 25.24 6.55 -0.17
C SER A 233 26.06 6.25 1.08
N ALA A 234 25.51 5.46 2.02
CA ALA A 234 26.22 5.05 3.23
C ALA A 234 27.49 4.25 2.93
N SER A 235 27.40 3.29 1.99
CA SER A 235 28.54 2.52 1.52
C SER A 235 29.65 3.39 0.91
N ALA A 236 29.27 4.41 0.12
CA ALA A 236 30.21 5.31 -0.54
C ALA A 236 31.08 6.10 0.45
N VAL A 237 30.55 6.41 1.65
CA VAL A 237 31.27 7.09 2.72
C VAL A 237 31.81 6.14 3.80
N GLY A 238 31.69 4.84 3.61
CA GLY A 238 32.23 3.81 4.51
C GLY A 238 31.37 3.49 5.74
N ARG A 239 30.11 3.98 5.81
CA ARG A 239 29.17 3.76 6.91
C ARG A 239 28.37 2.45 6.70
N ASN A 240 29.11 1.34 6.61
CA ASN A 240 28.51 0.00 6.46
C ASN A 240 27.84 -0.52 7.76
N ASP A 241 27.96 0.20 8.82
CA ASP A 241 27.36 -0.02 10.14
C ASP A 241 25.96 0.58 10.29
N LEU A 242 25.54 1.43 9.33
CA LEU A 242 24.28 2.16 9.39
C LEU A 242 23.08 1.18 9.43
N ILE A 243 22.15 1.44 10.37
CA ILE A 243 20.88 0.70 10.45
C ILE A 243 19.88 1.35 9.52
N ILE A 244 19.33 0.59 8.59
CA ILE A 244 18.24 1.05 7.70
C ILE A 244 17.00 0.22 7.96
N THR A 245 15.86 0.89 8.17
CA THR A 245 14.55 0.25 8.17
C THR A 245 13.65 0.93 7.14
N THR A 246 12.70 0.17 6.59
CA THR A 246 11.88 0.66 5.49
C THR A 246 10.51 -0.04 5.45
N VAL A 247 9.74 0.24 4.41
CA VAL A 247 8.47 -0.39 4.08
C VAL A 247 8.58 -0.98 2.69
N ASP A 248 7.71 -1.92 2.37
CA ASP A 248 7.72 -2.74 1.16
C ASP A 248 8.92 -3.72 1.09
N LEU A 249 8.70 -4.88 0.47
CA LEU A 249 9.68 -5.96 0.41
C LEU A 249 9.93 -6.36 -1.04
N GLY A 250 10.81 -5.64 -1.72
CA GLY A 250 11.36 -6.06 -3.00
C GLY A 250 12.48 -7.09 -2.84
N ASP A 251 12.84 -7.76 -3.93
CA ASP A 251 13.83 -8.83 -3.95
C ASP A 251 15.20 -8.40 -3.40
N ASN A 252 15.61 -7.17 -3.68
CA ASN A 252 16.89 -6.63 -3.20
C ASN A 252 16.87 -6.41 -1.69
N ALA A 253 15.82 -5.77 -1.15
CA ALA A 253 15.66 -5.57 0.29
C ALA A 253 15.61 -6.90 1.03
N ALA A 254 14.87 -7.88 0.50
CA ALA A 254 14.79 -9.23 1.05
C ALA A 254 16.17 -9.91 1.11
N ARG A 255 16.96 -9.82 0.02
CA ARG A 255 18.32 -10.37 -0.02
C ARG A 255 19.24 -9.68 0.98
N VAL A 256 19.20 -8.35 1.06
CA VAL A 256 20.04 -7.58 2.00
C VAL A 256 19.73 -7.96 3.45
N ILE A 257 18.44 -8.12 3.81
CA ILE A 257 18.02 -8.57 5.13
C ILE A 257 18.56 -9.98 5.42
N ALA A 258 18.41 -10.90 4.48
CA ALA A 258 18.89 -12.30 4.64
C ALA A 258 20.40 -12.39 4.81
N GLU A 259 21.16 -11.53 4.15
CA GLU A 259 22.62 -11.44 4.23
C GLU A 259 23.14 -10.62 5.43
N ASP A 260 22.26 -10.15 6.31
CA ASP A 260 22.56 -9.24 7.44
C ASP A 260 23.20 -7.91 7.01
N GLY A 261 22.78 -7.39 5.85
CA GLY A 261 23.22 -6.10 5.35
C GLY A 261 22.66 -4.91 6.13
N MET A 262 22.78 -3.70 5.57
CA MET A 262 22.34 -2.47 6.26
C MET A 262 20.81 -2.36 6.39
N ILE A 263 20.03 -2.86 5.43
CA ILE A 263 18.57 -2.94 5.58
C ILE A 263 18.27 -4.08 6.55
N LYS A 264 17.78 -3.72 7.74
CA LYS A 264 17.58 -4.68 8.85
C LYS A 264 16.16 -5.19 8.95
N ALA A 265 15.19 -4.37 8.54
CA ALA A 265 13.78 -4.74 8.64
C ALA A 265 12.89 -3.92 7.70
N VAL A 266 11.78 -4.53 7.31
CA VAL A 266 10.73 -3.90 6.50
C VAL A 266 9.35 -4.22 7.06
N GLY A 267 8.44 -3.24 6.99
CA GLY A 267 7.02 -3.46 7.12
C GLY A 267 6.43 -3.86 5.77
N ALA A 268 6.23 -5.16 5.53
CA ALA A 268 5.80 -5.68 4.24
C ALA A 268 4.27 -5.75 4.09
N ALA A 269 3.78 -5.48 2.88
CA ALA A 269 2.40 -5.77 2.50
C ALA A 269 2.21 -7.29 2.34
N ARG A 270 0.96 -7.74 2.55
CA ARG A 270 0.54 -9.14 2.36
C ARG A 270 -0.33 -9.25 1.12
N SER A 271 0.29 -9.33 -0.04
CA SER A 271 -0.39 -9.26 -1.35
C SER A 271 -1.48 -10.32 -1.56
N TYR A 272 -1.33 -11.51 -0.96
CA TYR A 272 -2.36 -12.54 -1.00
C TYR A 272 -3.57 -12.11 -0.17
N GLU A 273 -3.37 -11.69 1.07
CA GLU A 273 -4.42 -11.23 1.98
C GLU A 273 -5.09 -9.95 1.47
N ASP A 274 -4.34 -9.05 0.82
CA ASP A 274 -4.92 -7.90 0.11
C ASP A 274 -5.89 -8.35 -0.98
N GLY A 275 -5.46 -9.28 -1.83
CA GLY A 275 -6.30 -9.86 -2.87
C GLY A 275 -7.55 -10.54 -2.32
N GLU A 276 -7.42 -11.28 -1.21
CA GLU A 276 -8.55 -11.93 -0.53
C GLU A 276 -9.53 -10.90 0.03
N ALA A 277 -9.05 -9.88 0.72
CA ALA A 277 -9.87 -8.81 1.27
C ALA A 277 -10.61 -8.03 0.18
N ILE A 278 -9.95 -7.72 -0.93
CA ILE A 278 -10.57 -7.07 -2.10
C ILE A 278 -11.67 -7.97 -2.68
N ALA A 279 -11.41 -9.27 -2.83
CA ALA A 279 -12.41 -10.21 -3.34
C ALA A 279 -13.64 -10.29 -2.40
N TYR A 280 -13.43 -10.37 -1.09
CA TYR A 280 -14.54 -10.41 -0.11
C TYR A 280 -15.32 -9.10 -0.08
N ALA A 281 -14.65 -7.95 -0.08
CA ALA A 281 -15.30 -6.65 -0.18
C ALA A 281 -16.13 -6.53 -1.49
N THR A 282 -15.62 -7.10 -2.59
CA THR A 282 -16.35 -7.16 -3.87
C THR A 282 -17.61 -8.02 -3.73
N VAL A 283 -17.51 -9.20 -3.12
CA VAL A 283 -18.68 -10.04 -2.85
C VAL A 283 -19.71 -9.32 -1.99
N TYR A 284 -19.28 -8.67 -0.91
CA TYR A 284 -20.17 -7.88 -0.07
C TYR A 284 -20.87 -6.79 -0.86
N SER A 285 -20.11 -6.10 -1.74
CA SER A 285 -20.67 -5.11 -2.65
C SER A 285 -21.74 -5.72 -3.56
N LEU A 286 -21.49 -6.87 -4.20
CA LEU A 286 -22.42 -7.53 -5.11
C LEU A 286 -23.72 -7.97 -4.42
N LEU A 287 -23.63 -8.36 -3.15
CA LEU A 287 -24.75 -8.80 -2.34
C LEU A 287 -25.45 -7.68 -1.54
N ASP A 288 -25.01 -6.43 -1.71
CA ASP A 288 -25.50 -5.28 -0.92
C ASP A 288 -25.41 -5.51 0.61
N LYS A 289 -24.40 -6.27 1.06
CA LYS A 289 -24.17 -6.48 2.49
C LYS A 289 -23.69 -5.19 3.16
N GLU A 290 -24.06 -5.02 4.40
CA GLU A 290 -23.54 -3.90 5.17
C GLU A 290 -22.08 -4.15 5.60
N LEU A 291 -21.26 -3.11 5.52
CA LEU A 291 -19.93 -3.03 6.08
C LEU A 291 -19.86 -1.74 6.90
N THR A 292 -19.67 -1.89 8.22
CA THR A 292 -19.75 -0.76 9.16
C THR A 292 -18.68 0.28 8.86
N ASP A 293 -17.43 -0.16 8.80
CA ASP A 293 -16.31 0.66 8.40
C ASP A 293 -15.84 0.20 7.01
N ARG A 294 -15.99 1.06 6.03
CA ARG A 294 -15.76 0.74 4.61
C ARG A 294 -14.31 0.91 4.17
N TYR A 295 -13.46 1.31 5.09
CA TYR A 295 -12.03 1.17 4.96
C TYR A 295 -11.60 -0.18 5.54
N VAL A 296 -11.08 -1.06 4.70
CA VAL A 296 -10.62 -2.41 5.09
C VAL A 296 -9.10 -2.42 5.05
N ALA A 297 -8.47 -2.67 6.20
CA ALA A 297 -7.02 -2.72 6.30
C ALA A 297 -6.53 -4.16 6.45
N THR A 298 -5.59 -4.56 5.59
CA THR A 298 -4.84 -5.79 5.76
C THR A 298 -3.64 -5.54 6.68
N PRO A 299 -3.38 -6.43 7.64
CA PRO A 299 -2.27 -6.23 8.56
C PRO A 299 -0.93 -6.29 7.81
N THR A 300 0.00 -5.43 8.19
CA THR A 300 1.38 -5.53 7.74
C THR A 300 2.05 -6.79 8.29
N GLN A 301 3.08 -7.25 7.60
CA GLN A 301 4.00 -8.26 8.11
C GLN A 301 5.35 -7.62 8.36
N GLY A 302 5.80 -7.66 9.61
CA GLY A 302 7.18 -7.32 9.91
C GLY A 302 8.11 -8.41 9.39
N VAL A 303 9.11 -8.04 8.60
CA VAL A 303 10.15 -8.94 8.10
C VAL A 303 11.50 -8.41 8.55
N ALA A 304 12.26 -9.28 9.20
CA ALA A 304 13.63 -9.07 9.66
C ALA A 304 14.39 -10.39 9.50
N ARG A 305 15.68 -10.39 9.81
CA ARG A 305 16.50 -11.59 9.61
C ARG A 305 16.05 -12.81 10.42
N GLU A 306 15.44 -12.59 11.58
CA GLU A 306 15.03 -13.64 12.52
C GLU A 306 13.72 -14.36 12.12
N ASN A 307 12.98 -13.85 11.10
CA ASN A 307 11.67 -14.42 10.76
C ASN A 307 11.40 -14.54 9.23
#